data_3aacd678618abbd0ffb30ac54fb71dd5
#
_entry.id   3aacd678618abbd0ffb30ac54fb71dd5
#
_cell.length_a   1.000
_cell.length_b   1.000
_cell.length_c   1.000
_cell.angle_alpha   90.00
_cell.angle_beta   90.00
_cell.angle_gamma   90.00
#
_symmetry.space_group_name_H-M   'P 1'
#
loop_
_entity.id
_entity.type
_entity.pdbx_description
1 polymer ?
#
loop_
_entity_poly.entity_id
_entity_poly.type
_entity_poly.pdbx_seq_one_letter_code
_entity_poly.pdbx_strand_id
1 'polypeptide(L)'
;MKKIVLLLLLVFASKLHFAQKEIANQQHAWITYQGNHKLTPKIGLHTEYQWRRADYFQHWQQSLLRVGVDFYLYPNAFFTVGYGNIITYQYGDMPVNHQFNEHRIWQQFNQKNSIGRFEIQHRYRLEQRFMENYVKQGTSYERSGTNYRNRIRYRFMAILPINHTSMENNTLFLNVNDEVFLGFGEGIGTNILDQNRLQCALGFKFNSALTLQAGYMNQYLVKNAKVVSGSILDQAENNHTITFGLTYNLDFTR
;
A
#
# COMPACT_ATOMS: atom_id res chain seq x y z
N MET A 1 -44.66 -17.05 0.07
CA MET A 1 -43.22 -17.21 -0.20
C MET A 1 -42.80 -16.73 -1.58
N LYS A 2 -43.41 -17.17 -2.71
CA LYS A 2 -43.05 -16.74 -4.08
C LYS A 2 -43.12 -15.22 -4.32
N LYS A 3 -44.07 -14.50 -3.72
CA LYS A 3 -44.22 -13.04 -3.85
C LYS A 3 -43.11 -12.24 -3.10
N ILE A 4 -42.58 -12.78 -2.00
CA ILE A 4 -41.50 -12.15 -1.22
C ILE A 4 -40.15 -12.32 -1.95
N VAL A 5 -39.91 -13.46 -2.59
CA VAL A 5 -38.71 -13.70 -3.40
C VAL A 5 -38.69 -12.79 -4.64
N LEU A 6 -39.86 -12.57 -5.28
CA LEU A 6 -39.97 -11.66 -6.42
C LEU A 6 -39.72 -10.19 -6.01
N LEU A 7 -40.19 -9.79 -4.82
CA LEU A 7 -39.97 -8.45 -4.28
C LEU A 7 -38.49 -8.22 -3.93
N LEU A 8 -37.79 -9.21 -3.36
CA LEU A 8 -36.36 -9.18 -3.09
C LEU A 8 -35.55 -9.11 -4.39
N LEU A 9 -35.92 -9.85 -5.43
CA LEU A 9 -35.28 -9.78 -6.75
C LEU A 9 -35.47 -8.40 -7.43
N LEU A 10 -36.63 -7.76 -7.27
CA LEU A 10 -36.90 -6.42 -7.79
C LEU A 10 -36.12 -5.33 -7.03
N VAL A 11 -35.91 -5.47 -5.71
CA VAL A 11 -35.09 -4.55 -4.92
C VAL A 11 -33.60 -4.68 -5.28
N PHE A 12 -33.13 -5.87 -5.64
CA PHE A 12 -31.76 -6.07 -6.15
C PHE A 12 -31.57 -5.54 -7.57
N ALA A 13 -32.59 -5.62 -8.44
CA ALA A 13 -32.51 -5.14 -9.82
C ALA A 13 -32.51 -3.60 -9.95
N SER A 14 -33.01 -2.86 -8.96
CA SER A 14 -33.16 -1.40 -9.02
C SER A 14 -31.86 -0.62 -8.69
N LYS A 15 -30.73 -1.29 -8.42
CA LYS A 15 -29.47 -0.64 -8.01
C LYS A 15 -28.31 -0.80 -9.00
N LEU A 16 -28.55 -1.29 -10.23
CA LEU A 16 -27.51 -1.32 -11.27
C LEU A 16 -27.46 -0.01 -12.06
N HIS A 17 -27.27 1.11 -11.37
CA HIS A 17 -26.73 2.29 -12.01
C HIS A 17 -25.22 2.05 -12.16
N PHE A 18 -24.80 1.54 -13.31
CA PHE A 18 -23.41 1.54 -13.72
C PHE A 18 -23.02 3.02 -13.96
N ALA A 19 -22.49 3.68 -12.93
CA ALA A 19 -21.75 4.91 -13.15
C ALA A 19 -20.62 4.55 -14.14
N GLN A 20 -20.56 5.24 -15.26
CA GLN A 20 -19.51 5.04 -16.26
C GLN A 20 -18.16 5.34 -15.58
N LYS A 21 -17.32 4.31 -15.45
CA LYS A 21 -16.01 4.42 -14.78
C LYS A 21 -14.91 4.22 -15.80
N GLU A 22 -14.01 5.19 -15.88
CA GLU A 22 -12.81 5.08 -16.72
C GLU A 22 -11.72 4.34 -15.93
N ILE A 23 -11.24 3.20 -16.46
CA ILE A 23 -10.20 2.39 -15.81
C ILE A 23 -8.99 2.32 -16.72
N ALA A 24 -7.86 2.87 -16.29
CA ALA A 24 -6.57 2.71 -16.94
C ALA A 24 -5.88 1.45 -16.43
N ASN A 25 -5.42 0.57 -17.34
CA ASN A 25 -4.63 -0.60 -17.00
C ASN A 25 -3.15 -0.29 -17.25
N GLN A 26 -2.33 -0.44 -16.22
CA GLN A 26 -0.92 -0.06 -16.26
C GLN A 26 -0.02 -1.19 -15.74
N GLN A 27 1.26 -1.14 -16.12
CA GLN A 27 2.26 -2.14 -15.76
C GLN A 27 3.41 -1.48 -15.01
N HIS A 28 3.79 -2.06 -13.87
CA HIS A 28 4.79 -1.48 -12.99
C HIS A 28 5.80 -2.52 -12.49
N ALA A 29 6.91 -2.02 -11.99
CA ALA A 29 7.89 -2.80 -11.26
C ALA A 29 8.32 -2.05 -10.00
N TRP A 30 8.25 -2.70 -8.84
CA TRP A 30 8.62 -2.12 -7.56
C TRP A 30 9.74 -2.92 -6.90
N ILE A 31 10.76 -2.22 -6.47
CA ILE A 31 11.81 -2.76 -5.62
C ILE A 31 11.65 -2.12 -4.25
N THR A 32 11.53 -2.95 -3.23
CA THR A 32 11.33 -2.52 -1.84
C THR A 32 12.43 -3.06 -0.95
N TYR A 33 13.12 -2.18 -0.27
CA TYR A 33 13.93 -2.50 0.90
C TYR A 33 13.13 -2.18 2.16
N GLN A 34 13.16 -3.06 3.15
CA GLN A 34 12.59 -2.85 4.48
C GLN A 34 13.50 -3.44 5.55
N GLY A 35 13.72 -2.72 6.63
CA GLY A 35 14.45 -3.17 7.80
C GLY A 35 13.73 -2.79 9.09
N ASN A 36 13.72 -3.73 10.05
CA ASN A 36 13.36 -3.49 11.44
C ASN A 36 14.60 -3.87 12.27
N HIS A 37 15.39 -2.85 12.66
CA HIS A 37 16.68 -3.04 13.33
C HIS A 37 16.47 -2.93 14.84
N LYS A 38 16.67 -4.03 15.55
CA LYS A 38 16.47 -4.08 17.00
C LYS A 38 17.69 -3.48 17.71
N LEU A 39 17.50 -2.32 18.34
CA LEU A 39 18.57 -1.59 19.06
C LEU A 39 18.65 -2.00 20.53
N THR A 40 17.49 -2.23 21.17
CA THR A 40 17.33 -2.73 22.51
C THR A 40 16.23 -3.78 22.55
N PRO A 41 16.02 -4.53 23.64
CA PRO A 41 14.89 -5.45 23.75
C PRO A 41 13.51 -4.81 23.54
N LYS A 42 13.39 -3.47 23.75
CA LYS A 42 12.12 -2.74 23.67
C LYS A 42 12.05 -1.75 22.50
N ILE A 43 13.18 -1.36 21.90
CA ILE A 43 13.24 -0.29 20.90
C ILE A 43 14.00 -0.77 19.67
N GLY A 44 13.49 -0.42 18.50
CA GLY A 44 14.13 -0.64 17.20
C GLY A 44 14.03 0.57 16.29
N LEU A 45 14.73 0.49 15.16
CA LEU A 45 14.69 1.44 14.07
C LEU A 45 14.03 0.78 12.86
N HIS A 46 12.96 1.38 12.36
CA HIS A 46 12.35 1.03 11.08
C HIS A 46 12.95 1.84 9.95
N THR A 47 13.37 1.19 8.88
CA THR A 47 13.85 1.82 7.65
C THR A 47 13.16 1.17 6.45
N GLU A 48 12.71 1.97 5.48
CA GLU A 48 12.05 1.47 4.29
C GLU A 48 12.35 2.40 3.11
N TYR A 49 12.79 1.82 1.99
CA TYR A 49 12.88 2.51 0.71
C TYR A 49 12.16 1.72 -0.37
N GLN A 50 11.34 2.41 -1.17
CA GLN A 50 10.65 1.81 -2.29
C GLN A 50 10.98 2.59 -3.57
N TRP A 51 11.60 1.89 -4.50
CA TRP A 51 11.83 2.34 -5.86
C TRP A 51 10.72 1.80 -6.74
N ARG A 52 9.81 2.67 -7.14
CA ARG A 52 8.64 2.33 -7.92
C ARG A 52 8.79 2.86 -9.33
N ARG A 53 8.65 1.98 -10.31
CA ARG A 53 8.79 2.30 -11.72
C ARG A 53 7.51 1.95 -12.46
N ALA A 54 7.14 2.79 -13.42
CA ALA A 54 6.12 2.53 -14.41
C ALA A 54 6.74 1.88 -15.65
N ASP A 55 5.91 1.24 -16.48
CA ASP A 55 6.28 0.57 -17.72
C ASP A 55 7.49 -0.35 -17.52
N TYR A 56 7.42 -1.21 -16.50
CA TYR A 56 8.48 -2.18 -16.16
C TYR A 56 9.88 -1.55 -16.00
N PHE A 57 10.13 -0.50 -15.40
CA PHE A 57 11.41 0.19 -15.21
C PHE A 57 11.71 1.35 -16.18
N GLN A 58 10.85 1.68 -17.14
CA GLN A 58 11.13 2.74 -18.10
C GLN A 58 11.00 4.14 -17.48
N HIS A 59 9.94 4.37 -16.69
CA HIS A 59 9.64 5.67 -16.13
C HIS A 59 9.59 5.66 -14.60
N TRP A 60 9.84 6.80 -13.98
CA TRP A 60 9.62 6.97 -12.54
C TRP A 60 8.12 6.99 -12.24
N GLN A 61 7.67 6.19 -11.26
CA GLN A 61 6.35 6.27 -10.68
C GLN A 61 6.39 6.99 -9.33
N GLN A 62 7.13 6.43 -8.38
CA GLN A 62 7.33 7.03 -7.05
C GLN A 62 8.68 6.63 -6.47
N SER A 63 9.29 7.57 -5.73
CA SER A 63 10.36 7.30 -4.77
C SER A 63 9.80 7.48 -3.37
N LEU A 64 9.98 6.49 -2.49
CA LEU A 64 9.39 6.52 -1.16
C LEU A 64 10.43 6.12 -0.12
N LEU A 65 10.72 7.02 0.80
CA LEU A 65 11.58 6.80 1.95
C LEU A 65 10.76 6.86 3.23
N ARG A 66 10.95 5.91 4.15
CA ARG A 66 10.39 5.94 5.51
C ARG A 66 11.44 5.62 6.54
N VAL A 67 11.33 6.31 7.67
CA VAL A 67 12.06 6.01 8.89
C VAL A 67 11.10 6.03 10.06
N GLY A 68 11.36 5.24 11.10
CA GLY A 68 10.49 5.19 12.27
C GLY A 68 11.16 4.52 13.46
N VAL A 69 10.52 4.63 14.60
CA VAL A 69 10.94 3.95 15.83
C VAL A 69 9.95 2.85 16.13
N ASP A 70 10.45 1.62 16.29
CA ASP A 70 9.68 0.45 16.69
C ASP A 70 9.71 0.31 18.21
N PHE A 71 8.54 0.08 18.80
CA PHE A 71 8.34 -0.21 20.21
C PHE A 71 7.83 -1.65 20.34
N TYR A 72 8.70 -2.57 20.78
CA TYR A 72 8.36 -3.97 20.97
C TYR A 72 7.57 -4.15 22.25
N LEU A 73 6.27 -4.45 22.11
CA LEU A 73 5.33 -4.61 23.22
C LEU A 73 5.31 -6.07 23.70
N TYR A 74 5.31 -6.99 22.76
CA TYR A 74 5.29 -8.44 22.96
C TYR A 74 6.19 -9.11 21.92
N PRO A 75 6.58 -10.38 22.08
CA PRO A 75 7.39 -11.11 21.12
C PRO A 75 6.77 -11.16 19.71
N ASN A 76 5.45 -11.04 19.62
CA ASN A 76 4.67 -11.13 18.38
C ASN A 76 3.95 -9.82 18.02
N ALA A 77 4.17 -8.73 18.75
CA ALA A 77 3.49 -7.45 18.48
C ALA A 77 4.38 -6.25 18.77
N PHE A 78 4.39 -5.29 17.84
CA PHE A 78 5.10 -4.04 18.00
C PHE A 78 4.33 -2.87 17.38
N PHE A 79 4.58 -1.70 17.92
CA PHE A 79 4.05 -0.43 17.46
C PHE A 79 5.17 0.40 16.85
N THR A 80 4.90 1.12 15.76
CA THR A 80 5.87 2.00 15.12
C THR A 80 5.29 3.40 14.95
N VAL A 81 6.10 4.42 15.22
CA VAL A 81 5.83 5.81 14.81
C VAL A 81 6.91 6.24 13.85
N GLY A 82 6.55 6.89 12.76
CA GLY A 82 7.53 7.26 11.77
C GLY A 82 7.13 8.41 10.87
N TYR A 83 8.10 8.81 10.08
CA TYR A 83 8.00 9.80 9.04
C TYR A 83 8.33 9.19 7.68
N GLY A 84 7.70 9.70 6.63
CA GLY A 84 7.97 9.30 5.26
C GLY A 84 7.95 10.49 4.30
N ASN A 85 8.84 10.44 3.33
CA ASN A 85 8.85 11.35 2.19
C ASN A 85 8.59 10.54 0.91
N ILE A 86 7.63 11.00 0.12
CA ILE A 86 7.23 10.37 -1.13
C ILE A 86 7.28 11.39 -2.24
N ILE A 87 8.02 11.09 -3.29
CA ILE A 87 8.01 11.86 -4.53
C ILE A 87 7.15 11.10 -5.52
N THR A 88 6.10 11.74 -6.03
CA THR A 88 5.23 11.20 -7.09
C THR A 88 5.55 11.90 -8.40
N TYR A 89 5.86 11.12 -9.43
CA TYR A 89 6.19 11.58 -10.77
C TYR A 89 4.98 11.49 -11.70
N GLN A 90 5.06 12.14 -12.84
CA GLN A 90 4.08 12.00 -13.91
C GLN A 90 4.31 10.65 -14.62
N TYR A 91 3.29 9.79 -14.68
CA TYR A 91 3.35 8.48 -15.35
C TYR A 91 1.97 8.04 -15.82
N GLY A 92 1.97 7.11 -16.78
CA GLY A 92 0.79 6.37 -17.24
C GLY A 92 -0.28 7.23 -17.94
N ASP A 93 -1.47 6.65 -18.09
CA ASP A 93 -2.58 7.24 -18.85
C ASP A 93 -3.33 8.33 -18.09
N MET A 94 -3.22 8.32 -16.75
CA MET A 94 -3.84 9.32 -15.85
C MET A 94 -2.79 10.03 -15.00
N PRO A 95 -1.84 10.76 -15.62
CA PRO A 95 -0.73 11.36 -14.92
C PRO A 95 -1.19 12.48 -13.98
N VAL A 96 -0.43 12.70 -12.92
CA VAL A 96 -0.55 13.92 -12.12
C VAL A 96 -0.10 15.13 -12.96
N ASN A 97 -0.66 16.30 -12.70
CA ASN A 97 -0.36 17.50 -13.50
C ASN A 97 1.12 17.92 -13.38
N HIS A 98 1.71 17.70 -12.22
CA HIS A 98 3.10 18.04 -11.91
C HIS A 98 3.65 17.06 -10.88
N GLN A 99 4.97 16.80 -10.93
CA GLN A 99 5.65 16.08 -9.87
C GLN A 99 5.47 16.81 -8.53
N PHE A 100 5.22 16.06 -7.45
CA PHE A 100 5.05 16.66 -6.13
C PHE A 100 5.66 15.79 -5.03
N ASN A 101 6.01 16.46 -3.93
CA ASN A 101 6.41 15.81 -2.68
C ASN A 101 5.22 15.61 -1.77
N GLU A 102 5.25 14.52 -1.04
CA GLU A 102 4.29 14.22 0.02
C GLU A 102 5.06 13.84 1.28
N HIS A 103 4.80 14.56 2.36
CA HIS A 103 5.29 14.26 3.70
C HIS A 103 4.22 13.46 4.45
N ARG A 104 4.62 12.40 5.15
CA ARG A 104 3.72 11.56 5.96
C ARG A 104 4.24 11.43 7.36
N ILE A 105 3.35 11.63 8.33
CA ILE A 105 3.50 11.09 9.67
C ILE A 105 2.65 9.81 9.70
N TRP A 106 3.20 8.74 10.26
CA TRP A 106 2.46 7.50 10.30
C TRP A 106 2.66 6.75 11.61
N GLN A 107 1.61 6.05 12.05
CA GLN A 107 1.59 5.16 13.18
C GLN A 107 1.17 3.79 12.70
N GLN A 108 1.77 2.73 13.24
CA GLN A 108 1.51 1.38 12.79
C GLN A 108 1.55 0.41 13.95
N PHE A 109 0.58 -0.49 13.99
CA PHE A 109 0.59 -1.66 14.86
C PHE A 109 0.72 -2.92 14.00
N ASN A 110 1.68 -3.77 14.36
CA ASN A 110 1.91 -5.07 13.72
C ASN A 110 1.69 -6.16 14.75
N GLN A 111 0.95 -7.18 14.33
CA GLN A 111 0.73 -8.38 15.11
C GLN A 111 0.95 -9.61 14.24
N LYS A 112 1.60 -10.64 14.81
CA LYS A 112 1.94 -11.88 14.17
C LYS A 112 1.45 -13.05 15.01
N ASN A 113 0.82 -14.03 14.38
CA ASN A 113 0.35 -15.26 15.02
C ASN A 113 0.65 -16.45 14.12
N SER A 114 0.68 -17.66 14.67
CA SER A 114 0.79 -18.90 13.91
C SER A 114 -0.49 -19.73 14.05
N ILE A 115 -1.02 -20.19 12.93
CA ILE A 115 -2.18 -21.08 12.87
C ILE A 115 -1.78 -22.32 12.04
N GLY A 116 -1.51 -23.43 12.70
CA GLY A 116 -0.90 -24.58 12.06
C GLY A 116 0.45 -24.21 11.45
N ARG A 117 0.62 -24.44 10.14
CA ARG A 117 1.82 -24.05 9.39
C ARG A 117 1.83 -22.60 8.94
N PHE A 118 0.68 -21.91 8.97
CA PHE A 118 0.59 -20.55 8.50
C PHE A 118 1.10 -19.55 9.55
N GLU A 119 1.96 -18.64 9.12
CA GLU A 119 2.24 -17.42 9.86
C GLU A 119 1.28 -16.33 9.35
N ILE A 120 0.43 -15.83 10.24
CA ILE A 120 -0.56 -14.79 9.94
C ILE A 120 -0.06 -13.47 10.52
N GLN A 121 -0.07 -12.42 9.70
CA GLN A 121 0.32 -11.09 10.14
C GLN A 121 -0.78 -10.08 9.86
N HIS A 122 -1.06 -9.25 10.85
CA HIS A 122 -1.96 -8.10 10.77
C HIS A 122 -1.17 -6.82 10.89
N ARG A 123 -1.43 -5.86 10.02
CA ARG A 123 -0.87 -4.51 10.11
C ARG A 123 -1.97 -3.48 10.01
N TYR A 124 -2.10 -2.67 11.03
CA TYR A 124 -2.96 -1.49 11.07
C TYR A 124 -2.06 -0.27 10.95
N ARG A 125 -2.34 0.65 10.01
CA ARG A 125 -1.54 1.86 9.83
C ARG A 125 -2.45 3.07 9.65
N LEU A 126 -2.16 4.12 10.40
CA LEU A 126 -2.73 5.44 10.24
C LEU A 126 -1.68 6.34 9.59
N GLU A 127 -2.08 7.13 8.60
CA GLU A 127 -1.21 8.07 7.89
C GLU A 127 -1.84 9.45 7.85
N GLN A 128 -1.11 10.48 8.32
CA GLN A 128 -1.36 11.89 8.08
C GLN A 128 -0.51 12.31 6.89
N ARG A 129 -1.16 12.74 5.81
CA ARG A 129 -0.54 12.98 4.51
C ARG A 129 -0.59 14.47 4.19
N PHE A 130 0.56 15.07 3.95
CA PHE A 130 0.76 16.46 3.58
C PHE A 130 1.31 16.49 2.16
N MET A 131 0.46 16.69 1.16
CA MET A 131 0.78 16.64 -0.26
C MET A 131 0.96 18.05 -0.79
N GLU A 132 2.11 18.36 -1.39
CA GLU A 132 2.31 19.63 -2.08
C GLU A 132 1.32 19.79 -3.23
N ASN A 133 0.76 20.98 -3.34
CA ASN A 133 -0.18 21.35 -4.39
C ASN A 133 0.46 22.37 -5.34
N TYR A 134 0.27 22.19 -6.64
CA TYR A 134 0.83 23.04 -7.67
C TYR A 134 -0.26 23.55 -8.60
N VAL A 135 -0.17 24.82 -8.97
CA VAL A 135 -1.05 25.49 -9.93
C VAL A 135 -0.23 25.92 -11.13
N LYS A 136 -0.75 25.68 -12.32
CA LYS A 136 -0.11 26.11 -13.56
C LYS A 136 -0.29 27.63 -13.72
N GLN A 137 0.83 28.34 -13.87
CA GLN A 137 0.88 29.77 -14.17
C GLN A 137 1.67 29.97 -15.49
N GLY A 138 0.95 30.26 -16.56
CA GLY A 138 1.54 30.34 -17.89
C GLY A 138 2.18 29.00 -18.31
N THR A 139 3.49 28.99 -18.48
CA THR A 139 4.27 27.79 -18.85
C THR A 139 4.92 27.07 -17.66
N SER A 140 4.87 27.65 -16.46
CA SER A 140 5.47 27.09 -15.23
C SER A 140 4.42 26.57 -14.27
N TYR A 141 4.87 25.79 -13.26
CA TYR A 141 4.06 25.36 -12.13
C TYR A 141 4.60 25.99 -10.86
N GLU A 142 3.72 26.62 -10.09
CA GLU A 142 4.05 27.22 -8.82
C GLU A 142 3.35 26.48 -7.67
N ARG A 143 4.07 26.34 -6.55
CA ARG A 143 3.51 25.71 -5.36
C ARG A 143 2.41 26.60 -4.77
N SER A 144 1.19 26.09 -4.67
CA SER A 144 0.00 26.83 -4.21
C SER A 144 -0.43 26.47 -2.79
N GLY A 145 0.29 25.54 -2.14
CA GLY A 145 -0.02 25.14 -0.77
C GLY A 145 0.22 23.66 -0.50
N THR A 146 -0.51 23.13 0.48
CA THR A 146 -0.44 21.73 0.91
C THR A 146 -1.83 21.18 1.15
N ASN A 147 -2.15 20.06 0.55
CA ASN A 147 -3.37 19.29 0.81
C ASN A 147 -3.13 18.31 1.95
N TYR A 148 -3.93 18.42 3.01
CA TYR A 148 -3.91 17.47 4.11
C TYR A 148 -4.97 16.40 3.92
N ARG A 149 -4.60 15.11 4.14
CA ARG A 149 -5.54 13.98 4.13
C ARG A 149 -5.14 12.94 5.15
N ASN A 150 -6.13 12.28 5.73
CA ASN A 150 -5.92 11.12 6.59
C ASN A 150 -6.24 9.84 5.84
N ARG A 151 -5.52 8.76 6.19
CA ARG A 151 -5.74 7.45 5.62
C ARG A 151 -5.48 6.36 6.65
N ILE A 152 -6.42 5.43 6.79
CA ILE A 152 -6.22 4.18 7.52
C ILE A 152 -5.95 3.06 6.53
N ARG A 153 -5.09 2.12 6.95
CA ARG A 153 -4.74 0.95 6.14
C ARG A 153 -4.80 -0.29 7.02
N TYR A 154 -5.37 -1.34 6.47
CA TYR A 154 -5.32 -2.66 7.06
C TYR A 154 -4.72 -3.63 6.07
N ARG A 155 -3.70 -4.41 6.51
CA ARG A 155 -3.11 -5.50 5.74
C ARG A 155 -3.26 -6.81 6.50
N PHE A 156 -3.86 -7.77 5.82
CA PHE A 156 -3.81 -9.18 6.18
C PHE A 156 -2.73 -9.86 5.34
N MET A 157 -1.88 -10.66 5.96
CA MET A 157 -0.85 -11.44 5.28
C MET A 157 -0.80 -12.84 5.82
N ALA A 158 -0.83 -13.83 4.93
CA ALA A 158 -0.62 -15.25 5.22
C ALA A 158 0.67 -15.72 4.57
N ILE A 159 1.56 -16.30 5.35
CA ILE A 159 2.83 -16.87 4.91
C ILE A 159 2.79 -18.37 5.15
N LEU A 160 3.04 -19.14 4.10
CA LEU A 160 3.12 -20.60 4.16
C LEU A 160 4.57 -21.06 3.90
N PRO A 161 5.30 -21.57 4.91
CA PRO A 161 6.57 -22.26 4.70
C PRO A 161 6.38 -23.49 3.82
N ILE A 162 7.24 -23.65 2.80
CA ILE A 162 7.13 -24.74 1.83
C ILE A 162 7.99 -25.93 2.25
N ASN A 163 9.28 -25.70 2.48
CA ASN A 163 10.28 -26.75 2.80
C ASN A 163 10.47 -27.01 4.30
N HIS A 164 9.83 -26.23 5.17
CA HIS A 164 9.85 -26.38 6.62
C HIS A 164 8.43 -26.31 7.21
N THR A 165 8.26 -26.66 8.47
CA THR A 165 6.97 -26.58 9.18
C THR A 165 6.70 -25.18 9.75
N SER A 166 7.75 -24.35 9.90
CA SER A 166 7.70 -22.99 10.43
C SER A 166 8.67 -22.07 9.69
N MET A 167 8.60 -20.76 9.94
CA MET A 167 9.47 -19.75 9.32
C MET A 167 10.84 -19.70 10.03
N GLU A 168 11.71 -20.61 9.69
CA GLU A 168 13.09 -20.70 10.19
C GLU A 168 14.14 -20.29 9.13
N ASN A 169 15.44 -20.46 9.41
CA ASN A 169 16.49 -20.17 8.43
C ASN A 169 16.40 -21.14 7.24
N ASN A 170 16.80 -20.68 6.07
CA ASN A 170 16.74 -21.41 4.79
C ASN A 170 15.32 -21.89 4.41
N THR A 171 14.29 -21.07 4.74
CA THR A 171 12.90 -21.38 4.41
C THR A 171 12.47 -20.74 3.10
N LEU A 172 12.06 -21.58 2.14
CA LEU A 172 11.26 -21.17 0.99
C LEU A 172 9.80 -21.02 1.45
N PHE A 173 9.13 -19.92 1.09
CA PHE A 173 7.77 -19.67 1.52
C PHE A 173 6.92 -18.99 0.44
N LEU A 174 5.61 -19.19 0.51
CA LEU A 174 4.61 -18.45 -0.22
C LEU A 174 4.03 -17.37 0.70
N ASN A 175 3.92 -16.14 0.19
CA ASN A 175 3.29 -15.00 0.85
C ASN A 175 2.09 -14.54 0.02
N VAL A 176 0.92 -14.51 0.63
CA VAL A 176 -0.29 -13.90 0.04
C VAL A 176 -0.77 -12.83 1.00
N ASN A 177 -0.99 -11.63 0.50
CA ASN A 177 -1.52 -10.55 1.32
C ASN A 177 -2.49 -9.66 0.55
N ASP A 178 -3.46 -9.12 1.30
CA ASP A 178 -4.38 -8.10 0.85
C ASP A 178 -4.29 -6.88 1.75
N GLU A 179 -4.25 -5.69 1.16
CA GLU A 179 -4.16 -4.44 1.87
C GLU A 179 -5.19 -3.44 1.35
N VAL A 180 -6.09 -3.01 2.22
CA VAL A 180 -7.13 -2.01 1.96
C VAL A 180 -6.70 -0.66 2.53
N PHE A 181 -6.99 0.41 1.79
CA PHE A 181 -6.67 1.79 2.16
C PHE A 181 -7.94 2.61 2.12
N LEU A 182 -8.28 3.22 3.25
CA LEU A 182 -9.48 4.02 3.40
C LEU A 182 -9.09 5.46 3.77
N GLY A 183 -9.54 6.42 2.96
CA GLY A 183 -9.41 7.83 3.25
C GLY A 183 -10.50 8.28 4.24
N PHE A 184 -10.21 9.29 5.07
CA PHE A 184 -11.19 9.91 5.95
C PHE A 184 -10.80 11.35 6.31
N GLY A 185 -11.77 12.14 6.78
CA GLY A 185 -11.61 13.56 7.10
C GLY A 185 -11.98 14.47 5.94
N GLU A 186 -11.51 15.71 5.97
CA GLU A 186 -11.80 16.70 4.94
C GLU A 186 -11.15 16.38 3.59
N GLY A 187 -11.78 16.78 2.49
CA GLY A 187 -11.23 16.69 1.13
C GLY A 187 -11.22 15.30 0.49
N ILE A 188 -11.97 14.31 1.04
CA ILE A 188 -12.01 12.95 0.47
C ILE A 188 -13.09 12.79 -0.59
N GLY A 189 -14.08 13.68 -0.62
CA GLY A 189 -15.26 13.53 -1.47
C GLY A 189 -16.12 12.33 -1.07
N THR A 190 -16.75 11.68 -2.05
CA THR A 190 -17.62 10.51 -1.83
C THR A 190 -16.87 9.17 -1.78
N ASN A 191 -15.62 9.13 -2.24
CA ASN A 191 -14.84 7.90 -2.37
C ASN A 191 -13.96 7.65 -1.14
N ILE A 192 -14.47 6.86 -0.19
CA ILE A 192 -13.71 6.43 1.00
C ILE A 192 -12.58 5.46 0.63
N LEU A 193 -12.81 4.56 -0.34
CA LEU A 193 -11.79 3.65 -0.82
C LEU A 193 -10.72 4.41 -1.61
N ASP A 194 -9.49 4.50 -1.07
CA ASP A 194 -8.34 5.09 -1.75
C ASP A 194 -7.70 4.07 -2.69
N GLN A 195 -7.45 2.85 -2.19
CA GLN A 195 -6.93 1.75 -3.00
C GLN A 195 -7.07 0.38 -2.31
N ASN A 196 -6.91 -0.68 -3.10
CA ASN A 196 -6.72 -2.05 -2.63
C ASN A 196 -5.48 -2.64 -3.30
N ARG A 197 -4.78 -3.54 -2.60
CA ARG A 197 -3.60 -4.26 -3.12
C ARG A 197 -3.68 -5.72 -2.74
N LEU A 198 -3.80 -6.57 -3.74
CA LEU A 198 -3.67 -8.02 -3.58
C LEU A 198 -2.32 -8.46 -4.13
N GLN A 199 -1.52 -9.13 -3.32
CA GLN A 199 -0.17 -9.60 -3.69
C GLN A 199 0.00 -11.09 -3.41
N CYS A 200 0.71 -11.75 -4.32
CA CYS A 200 1.21 -13.12 -4.16
C CYS A 200 2.70 -13.12 -4.50
N ALA A 201 3.54 -13.67 -3.61
CA ALA A 201 4.99 -13.70 -3.79
C ALA A 201 5.61 -14.97 -3.25
N LEU A 202 6.64 -15.47 -3.93
CA LEU A 202 7.57 -16.46 -3.41
C LEU A 202 8.73 -15.74 -2.72
N GLY A 203 9.13 -16.24 -1.56
CA GLY A 203 10.23 -15.68 -0.81
C GLY A 203 11.15 -16.75 -0.26
N PHE A 204 12.38 -16.34 0.04
CA PHE A 204 13.37 -17.18 0.70
C PHE A 204 13.98 -16.43 1.88
N LYS A 205 13.84 -17.01 3.07
CA LYS A 205 14.45 -16.53 4.31
C LYS A 205 15.79 -17.22 4.48
N PHE A 206 16.89 -16.52 4.20
CA PHE A 206 18.24 -17.06 4.34
C PHE A 206 18.62 -17.28 5.81
N ASN A 207 18.32 -16.27 6.63
CA ASN A 207 18.60 -16.30 8.07
C ASN A 207 17.68 -15.30 8.80
N SER A 208 17.94 -15.06 10.09
CA SER A 208 17.16 -14.11 10.87
C SER A 208 17.24 -12.66 10.36
N ALA A 209 18.33 -12.31 9.66
CA ALA A 209 18.55 -10.97 9.15
C ALA A 209 18.01 -10.78 7.72
N LEU A 210 18.23 -11.74 6.82
CA LEU A 210 18.03 -11.58 5.37
C LEU A 210 16.87 -12.41 4.84
N THR A 211 15.92 -11.75 4.19
CA THR A 211 14.83 -12.37 3.44
C THR A 211 14.67 -11.68 2.09
N LEU A 212 14.57 -12.45 1.01
CA LEU A 212 14.24 -11.97 -0.33
C LEU A 212 12.87 -12.51 -0.75
N GLN A 213 12.15 -11.74 -1.54
CA GLN A 213 10.90 -12.19 -2.17
C GLN A 213 10.71 -11.55 -3.54
N ALA A 214 10.04 -12.28 -4.42
CA ALA A 214 9.61 -11.79 -5.72
C ALA A 214 8.19 -12.25 -5.99
N GLY A 215 7.37 -11.41 -6.62
CA GLY A 215 5.98 -11.73 -6.84
C GLY A 215 5.23 -10.74 -7.71
N TYR A 216 3.94 -10.93 -7.73
CA TYR A 216 2.98 -10.11 -8.46
C TYR A 216 2.01 -9.44 -7.49
N MET A 217 1.68 -8.19 -7.77
CA MET A 217 0.68 -7.42 -7.04
C MET A 217 -0.28 -6.76 -8.02
N ASN A 218 -1.56 -6.94 -7.79
CA ASN A 218 -2.58 -6.11 -8.40
C ASN A 218 -2.91 -4.95 -7.45
N GLN A 219 -2.82 -3.73 -7.96
CA GLN A 219 -3.22 -2.53 -7.23
C GLN A 219 -4.37 -1.86 -7.96
N TYR A 220 -5.52 -1.81 -7.30
CA TYR A 220 -6.64 -1.00 -7.71
C TYR A 220 -6.58 0.34 -6.99
N LEU A 221 -6.37 1.44 -7.74
CA LEU A 221 -6.20 2.79 -7.21
C LEU A 221 -7.36 3.68 -7.69
N VAL A 222 -8.14 4.21 -6.76
CA VAL A 222 -9.21 5.17 -7.05
C VAL A 222 -8.60 6.54 -7.27
N LYS A 223 -8.92 7.17 -8.38
CA LYS A 223 -8.49 8.53 -8.75
C LYS A 223 -9.59 9.53 -8.42
N ASN A 224 -9.24 10.81 -8.43
CA ASN A 224 -10.25 11.87 -8.35
C ASN A 224 -11.14 11.79 -9.60
N ALA A 225 -12.44 11.97 -9.40
CA ALA A 225 -13.38 12.03 -10.52
C ALA A 225 -13.06 13.21 -11.45
N LYS A 226 -13.30 13.02 -12.74
CA LYS A 226 -13.12 14.05 -13.76
C LYS A 226 -14.49 14.56 -14.23
N VAL A 227 -14.62 15.83 -14.44
CA VAL A 227 -15.83 16.42 -15.07
C VAL A 227 -15.62 16.48 -16.57
N VAL A 228 -16.47 15.78 -17.34
CA VAL A 228 -16.45 15.76 -18.81
C VAL A 228 -17.83 16.11 -19.30
N SER A 229 -17.95 17.19 -20.07
CA SER A 229 -19.21 17.66 -20.65
C SER A 229 -20.37 17.78 -19.63
N GLY A 230 -20.06 18.23 -18.40
CA GLY A 230 -21.03 18.40 -17.32
C GLY A 230 -21.37 17.10 -16.54
N SER A 231 -20.85 15.96 -16.92
CA SER A 231 -21.01 14.69 -16.22
C SER A 231 -19.79 14.37 -15.37
N ILE A 232 -20.02 13.79 -14.19
CA ILE A 232 -18.94 13.28 -13.31
C ILE A 232 -18.55 11.88 -13.79
N LEU A 233 -17.29 11.71 -14.18
CA LEU A 233 -16.73 10.44 -14.59
C LEU A 233 -15.76 9.96 -13.49
N ASP A 234 -16.12 8.86 -12.83
CA ASP A 234 -15.23 8.21 -11.87
C ASP A 234 -14.02 7.61 -12.59
N GLN A 235 -12.85 7.75 -11.98
CA GLN A 235 -11.60 7.24 -12.55
C GLN A 235 -10.91 6.27 -11.60
N ALA A 236 -10.27 5.24 -12.16
CA ALA A 236 -9.41 4.32 -11.42
C ALA A 236 -8.25 3.82 -12.28
N GLU A 237 -7.18 3.39 -11.62
CA GLU A 237 -6.08 2.64 -12.22
C GLU A 237 -6.12 1.21 -11.72
N ASN A 238 -5.93 0.27 -12.62
CA ASN A 238 -5.71 -1.14 -12.33
C ASN A 238 -4.25 -1.47 -12.69
N ASN A 239 -3.39 -1.48 -11.68
CA ASN A 239 -1.95 -1.54 -11.85
C ASN A 239 -1.44 -2.97 -11.63
N HIS A 240 -0.89 -3.58 -12.68
CA HIS A 240 -0.22 -4.87 -12.67
C HIS A 240 1.25 -4.67 -12.33
N THR A 241 1.69 -5.11 -11.16
CA THR A 241 3.01 -4.78 -10.63
C THR A 241 3.84 -6.03 -10.34
N ILE A 242 5.03 -6.12 -10.94
CA ILE A 242 6.06 -7.08 -10.52
C ILE A 242 6.75 -6.49 -9.29
N THR A 243 6.89 -7.28 -8.24
CA THR A 243 7.44 -6.83 -6.96
C THR A 243 8.68 -7.62 -6.57
N PHE A 244 9.72 -6.89 -6.13
CA PHE A 244 10.91 -7.44 -5.50
C PHE A 244 11.05 -6.85 -4.12
N GLY A 245 11.22 -7.69 -3.12
CA GLY A 245 11.35 -7.30 -1.73
C GLY A 245 12.66 -7.81 -1.13
N LEU A 246 13.39 -6.92 -0.50
CA LEU A 246 14.52 -7.20 0.36
C LEU A 246 14.13 -6.79 1.78
N THR A 247 14.13 -7.75 2.71
CA THR A 247 14.02 -7.47 4.13
C THR A 247 15.36 -7.75 4.79
N TYR A 248 15.90 -6.73 5.49
CA TYR A 248 17.17 -6.86 6.20
C TYR A 248 17.04 -6.31 7.62
N ASN A 249 17.06 -7.21 8.59
CA ASN A 249 16.86 -6.91 10.01
C ASN A 249 18.17 -7.13 10.77
N LEU A 250 18.65 -6.11 11.48
CA LEU A 250 19.78 -6.22 12.38
C LEU A 250 19.29 -6.37 13.83
N ASP A 251 19.99 -7.17 14.61
CA ASP A 251 19.72 -7.34 16.04
C ASP A 251 21.01 -7.01 16.83
N PHE A 252 21.03 -5.84 17.46
CA PHE A 252 22.15 -5.36 18.27
C PHE A 252 22.02 -5.74 19.77
N THR A 253 21.05 -6.59 20.10
CA THR A 253 20.80 -7.01 21.49
C THR A 253 21.45 -8.37 21.83
N ARG A 254 22.16 -8.94 20.86
CA ARG A 254 22.86 -10.23 20.97
C ARG A 254 24.33 -10.03 21.31
#